data_84d5e7d2e8eb4aaac0ea6e5643154122
#
_entry.id   84d5e7d2e8eb4aaac0ea6e5643154122
#
_cell.length_a   1.000
_cell.length_b   1.000
_cell.length_c   1.000
_cell.angle_alpha   90.00
_cell.angle_beta   90.00
_cell.angle_gamma   90.00
#
_symmetry.space_group_name_H-M   'P 1'
#
loop_
_entity.id
_entity.type
_entity.pdbx_description
1 polymer ?
#
loop_
_entity_poly.entity_id
_entity_poly.type
_entity_poly.pdbx_seq_one_letter_code
_entity_poly.pdbx_strand_id
1 'polypeptide(L)'
;MHGGWNGSSKCFKDMHVFDTETFTWVSPTTGGLAPPELYGHTLNLSSNGHILCFGGVSVGASGIPVYHNDLRSLDTETMIWSRPRHTGQFPTCRYSHQMTAVGGSYVLFGGWGVGGMQSSDEGNKTPGVASTVVLDADTMEWKVAECLNPNPLMYCYGHQAVEVQGHYFVFGGWNGKQATNALFICEIGQVEEGGGEEEPVA
;
A
#
# COMPACT_ATOMS: atom_id res chain seq x y z
N MET A 1 -12.32 7.96 5.68
CA MET A 1 -12.60 7.25 4.41
C MET A 1 -12.40 8.23 3.25
N HIS A 2 -11.76 7.83 2.18
CA HIS A 2 -11.51 8.68 1.00
C HIS A 2 -11.77 7.86 -0.25
N GLY A 3 -12.38 8.47 -1.27
CA GLY A 3 -12.59 7.85 -2.57
C GLY A 3 -13.53 6.65 -2.56
N GLY A 4 -13.27 5.72 -3.47
CA GLY A 4 -14.08 4.53 -3.69
C GLY A 4 -14.67 4.44 -5.10
N TRP A 5 -15.42 3.39 -5.37
CA TRP A 5 -16.03 3.12 -6.67
C TRP A 5 -17.48 2.66 -6.51
N ASN A 6 -18.35 3.11 -7.39
CA ASN A 6 -19.80 2.78 -7.34
C ASN A 6 -20.15 1.43 -7.98
N GLY A 7 -19.15 0.63 -8.38
CA GLY A 7 -19.38 -0.67 -9.02
C GLY A 7 -19.63 -0.62 -10.54
N SER A 8 -19.69 0.57 -11.15
CA SER A 8 -19.96 0.71 -12.59
C SER A 8 -19.03 1.68 -13.31
N SER A 9 -19.22 2.97 -13.13
CA SER A 9 -18.58 3.98 -14.00
C SER A 9 -17.92 5.13 -13.27
N LYS A 10 -18.11 5.26 -11.95
CA LYS A 10 -17.66 6.44 -11.23
C LYS A 10 -16.75 6.08 -10.05
N CYS A 11 -15.57 6.66 -10.06
CA CYS A 11 -14.70 6.77 -8.89
C CYS A 11 -15.02 8.06 -8.12
N PHE A 12 -14.73 8.06 -6.84
CA PHE A 12 -14.95 9.19 -5.94
C PHE A 12 -13.61 9.74 -5.45
N LYS A 13 -13.62 10.98 -4.95
CA LYS A 13 -12.47 11.65 -4.32
C LYS A 13 -12.81 12.38 -3.01
N ASP A 14 -14.05 12.28 -2.60
CA ASP A 14 -14.54 12.92 -1.39
C ASP A 14 -13.97 12.25 -0.14
N MET A 15 -13.82 13.06 0.90
CA MET A 15 -13.38 12.62 2.22
C MET A 15 -14.59 12.56 3.15
N HIS A 16 -14.68 11.48 3.92
CA HIS A 16 -15.66 11.33 4.98
C HIS A 16 -14.98 10.85 6.27
N VAL A 17 -15.35 11.46 7.37
CA VAL A 17 -14.91 11.12 8.73
C VAL A 17 -16.10 10.61 9.50
N PHE A 18 -15.97 9.46 10.13
CA PHE A 18 -16.96 8.92 11.04
C PHE A 18 -16.52 9.20 12.48
N ASP A 19 -17.31 9.97 13.18
CA ASP A 19 -17.13 10.24 14.60
C ASP A 19 -17.67 9.07 15.41
N THR A 20 -16.78 8.38 16.12
CA THR A 20 -17.12 7.18 16.89
C THR A 20 -17.76 7.47 18.26
N GLU A 21 -17.74 8.72 18.72
CA GLU A 21 -18.39 9.13 19.95
C GLU A 21 -19.85 9.52 19.69
N THR A 22 -20.08 10.30 18.63
CA THR A 22 -21.41 10.80 18.26
C THR A 22 -22.13 9.90 17.24
N PHE A 23 -21.44 8.93 16.65
CA PHE A 23 -21.89 8.06 15.56
C PHE A 23 -22.39 8.84 14.34
N THR A 24 -21.78 9.96 14.04
CA THR A 24 -22.13 10.82 12.90
C THR A 24 -21.06 10.86 11.83
N TRP A 25 -21.48 11.09 10.59
CA TRP A 25 -20.59 11.31 9.46
C TRP A 25 -20.38 12.79 9.21
N VAL A 26 -19.13 13.18 9.01
CA VAL A 26 -18.72 14.55 8.64
C VAL A 26 -17.98 14.47 7.32
N SER A 27 -18.22 15.43 6.43
CA SER A 27 -17.53 15.57 5.15
C SER A 27 -16.66 16.82 5.18
N PRO A 28 -15.39 16.73 5.63
CA PRO A 28 -14.52 17.89 5.70
C PRO A 28 -14.11 18.34 4.30
N THR A 29 -13.92 19.65 4.16
CA THR A 29 -13.30 20.21 2.96
C THR A 29 -11.80 20.05 3.06
N THR A 30 -11.18 19.45 2.06
CA THR A 30 -9.73 19.31 1.97
C THR A 30 -9.15 20.23 0.90
N GLY A 31 -7.93 20.71 1.10
CA GLY A 31 -7.18 21.55 0.18
C GLY A 31 -5.90 20.90 -0.34
N GLY A 32 -5.14 21.64 -1.13
CA GLY A 32 -3.81 21.23 -1.58
C GLY A 32 -3.82 20.22 -2.72
N LEU A 33 -2.80 19.32 -2.72
CA LEU A 33 -2.56 18.35 -3.79
C LEU A 33 -3.28 17.02 -3.52
N ALA A 34 -4.60 17.04 -3.43
CA ALA A 34 -5.41 15.86 -3.17
C ALA A 34 -5.18 14.75 -4.22
N PRO A 35 -5.35 13.45 -3.84
CA PRO A 35 -5.42 12.38 -4.81
C PRO A 35 -6.54 12.61 -5.83
N PRO A 36 -6.43 12.07 -7.05
CA PRO A 36 -7.56 12.05 -7.98
C PRO A 36 -8.69 11.14 -7.47
N GLU A 37 -9.72 10.97 -8.27
CA GLU A 37 -10.78 10.01 -8.00
C GLU A 37 -10.21 8.59 -8.04
N LEU A 38 -10.21 7.87 -6.90
CA LEU A 38 -9.50 6.58 -6.72
C LEU A 38 -10.36 5.54 -6.01
N TYR A 39 -10.06 4.27 -6.31
CA TYR A 39 -10.42 3.15 -5.45
C TYR A 39 -9.27 2.14 -5.35
N GLY A 40 -9.32 1.26 -4.35
CA GLY A 40 -8.30 0.25 -4.10
C GLY A 40 -6.92 0.80 -3.72
N HIS A 41 -6.86 2.07 -3.29
CA HIS A 41 -5.72 2.67 -2.61
C HIS A 41 -5.74 2.34 -1.13
N THR A 42 -4.65 2.60 -0.43
CA THR A 42 -4.54 2.47 1.03
C THR A 42 -4.43 3.82 1.72
N LEU A 43 -4.92 3.87 2.95
CA LEU A 43 -4.79 5.02 3.86
C LEU A 43 -4.18 4.54 5.17
N ASN A 44 -3.09 5.16 5.60
CA ASN A 44 -2.39 4.83 6.84
C ASN A 44 -2.14 6.07 7.67
N LEU A 45 -2.55 6.04 8.92
CA LEU A 45 -2.22 7.10 9.87
C LEU A 45 -0.75 6.95 10.29
N SER A 46 -0.01 8.03 10.19
CA SER A 46 1.38 8.11 10.66
C SER A 46 1.45 8.65 12.09
N SER A 47 2.57 8.43 12.75
CA SER A 47 2.81 8.85 14.14
C SER A 47 2.74 10.38 14.33
N ASN A 48 2.97 11.15 13.28
CA ASN A 48 2.89 12.61 13.28
C ASN A 48 1.50 13.17 12.93
N GLY A 49 0.45 12.33 12.94
CA GLY A 49 -0.92 12.78 12.67
C GLY A 49 -1.28 12.96 11.20
N HIS A 50 -0.41 12.56 10.28
CA HIS A 50 -0.73 12.60 8.85
C HIS A 50 -1.34 11.29 8.37
N ILE A 51 -2.18 11.35 7.34
CA ILE A 51 -2.69 10.15 6.64
C ILE A 51 -1.93 10.01 5.32
N LEU A 52 -1.16 8.94 5.19
CA LEU A 52 -0.51 8.55 3.94
C LEU A 52 -1.49 7.78 3.06
N CYS A 53 -1.64 8.24 1.81
CA CYS A 53 -2.43 7.61 0.75
C CYS A 53 -1.48 7.11 -0.33
N PHE A 54 -1.57 5.83 -0.69
CA PHE A 54 -0.72 5.25 -1.73
C PHE A 54 -1.51 4.47 -2.77
N GLY A 55 -1.13 4.64 -4.05
CA GLY A 55 -1.58 3.83 -5.17
C GLY A 55 -3.06 4.00 -5.51
N GLY A 56 -3.67 2.89 -5.92
CA GLY A 56 -5.06 2.88 -6.36
C GLY A 56 -5.22 2.93 -7.88
N VAL A 57 -6.46 2.93 -8.31
CA VAL A 57 -6.82 3.03 -9.73
C VAL A 57 -7.95 4.05 -9.92
N SER A 58 -7.86 4.83 -10.98
CA SER A 58 -8.92 5.71 -11.45
C SER A 58 -9.49 5.20 -12.76
N VAL A 59 -10.77 5.49 -13.01
CA VAL A 59 -11.42 5.23 -14.29
C VAL A 59 -11.93 6.55 -14.82
N GLY A 60 -11.30 7.03 -15.87
CA GLY A 60 -11.71 8.26 -16.54
C GLY A 60 -12.93 8.07 -17.45
N ALA A 61 -13.37 9.15 -18.12
CA ALA A 61 -14.51 9.13 -19.03
C ALA A 61 -14.37 8.14 -20.22
N SER A 62 -13.14 7.75 -20.56
CA SER A 62 -12.86 6.73 -21.58
C SER A 62 -13.14 5.30 -21.13
N GLY A 63 -13.40 5.07 -19.84
CA GLY A 63 -13.53 3.74 -19.26
C GLY A 63 -12.20 2.98 -19.12
N ILE A 64 -11.09 3.59 -19.50
CA ILE A 64 -9.75 2.96 -19.39
C ILE A 64 -9.21 3.18 -17.98
N PRO A 65 -8.82 2.10 -17.26
CA PRO A 65 -8.26 2.24 -15.93
C PRO A 65 -6.84 2.84 -15.99
N VAL A 66 -6.56 3.76 -15.09
CA VAL A 66 -5.23 4.35 -14.87
C VAL A 66 -4.76 3.94 -13.49
N TYR A 67 -3.69 3.18 -13.43
CA TYR A 67 -3.08 2.70 -12.19
C TYR A 67 -2.09 3.72 -11.65
N HIS A 68 -2.12 3.92 -10.35
CA HIS A 68 -1.31 4.94 -9.68
C HIS A 68 -0.27 4.31 -8.74
N ASN A 69 0.81 5.04 -8.54
CA ASN A 69 1.79 4.81 -7.49
C ASN A 69 2.11 6.09 -6.69
N ASP A 70 1.33 7.14 -6.88
CA ASP A 70 1.50 8.39 -6.13
C ASP A 70 1.41 8.15 -4.62
N LEU A 71 2.35 8.75 -3.87
CA LEU A 71 2.28 8.89 -2.43
C LEU A 71 1.76 10.30 -2.11
N ARG A 72 0.69 10.37 -1.33
CA ARG A 72 0.09 11.62 -0.86
C ARG A 72 0.02 11.60 0.65
N SER A 73 0.09 12.78 1.24
CA SER A 73 -0.03 12.97 2.69
C SER A 73 -1.08 14.03 2.99
N LEU A 74 -2.05 13.68 3.82
CA LEU A 74 -3.03 14.60 4.39
C LEU A 74 -2.60 14.95 5.81
N ASP A 75 -2.39 16.22 6.06
CA ASP A 75 -2.30 16.75 7.41
C ASP A 75 -3.72 16.80 8.01
N THR A 76 -3.95 16.07 9.10
CA THR A 76 -5.30 15.94 9.69
C THR A 76 -5.73 17.16 10.50
N GLU A 77 -4.82 18.05 10.86
CA GLU A 77 -5.14 19.30 11.56
C GLU A 77 -5.57 20.38 10.59
N THR A 78 -4.81 20.57 9.50
CA THR A 78 -5.07 21.60 8.49
C THR A 78 -5.97 21.16 7.35
N MET A 79 -6.17 19.85 7.20
CA MET A 79 -6.90 19.21 6.10
C MET A 79 -6.30 19.52 4.73
N ILE A 80 -4.97 19.66 4.65
CA ILE A 80 -4.23 19.99 3.44
C ILE A 80 -3.46 18.75 2.94
N TRP A 81 -3.71 18.39 1.69
CA TRP A 81 -2.98 17.36 0.98
C TRP A 81 -1.66 17.88 0.41
N SER A 82 -0.62 17.10 0.54
CA SER A 82 0.71 17.35 -0.02
C SER A 82 1.27 16.11 -0.73
N ARG A 83 2.41 16.30 -1.41
CA ARG A 83 3.23 15.21 -1.94
C ARG A 83 4.53 15.15 -1.15
N PRO A 84 4.70 14.19 -0.23
CA PRO A 84 5.95 14.06 0.49
C PRO A 84 7.08 13.69 -0.48
N ARG A 85 8.25 14.22 -0.23
CA ARG A 85 9.46 13.78 -0.93
C ARG A 85 9.83 12.40 -0.42
N HIS A 86 10.19 11.52 -1.31
CA HIS A 86 10.63 10.17 -1.01
C HIS A 86 11.81 9.80 -1.91
N THR A 87 12.58 8.79 -1.49
CA THR A 87 13.77 8.28 -2.18
C THR A 87 13.71 6.76 -2.28
N GLY A 88 14.76 6.14 -2.83
CA GLY A 88 14.91 4.69 -2.90
C GLY A 88 14.13 4.03 -4.03
N GLN A 89 13.82 2.76 -3.85
CA GLN A 89 13.19 1.92 -4.89
C GLN A 89 11.67 2.06 -4.90
N PHE A 90 11.18 3.04 -5.63
CA PHE A 90 9.78 3.40 -5.67
C PHE A 90 8.89 2.26 -6.22
N PRO A 91 7.77 1.93 -5.54
CA PRO A 91 6.91 0.84 -5.96
C PRO A 91 6.24 1.08 -7.32
N THR A 92 5.96 -0.01 -8.04
CA THR A 92 5.15 0.05 -9.27
C THR A 92 3.70 0.43 -8.98
N CYS A 93 3.00 0.95 -10.01
CA CYS A 93 1.57 1.27 -9.94
C CYS A 93 0.76 0.04 -9.53
N ARG A 94 -0.10 0.17 -8.52
CA ARG A 94 -0.91 -0.93 -8.01
C ARG A 94 -2.18 -0.48 -7.30
N TYR A 95 -3.19 -1.36 -7.28
CA TYR A 95 -4.41 -1.19 -6.49
C TYR A 95 -4.78 -2.50 -5.78
N SER A 96 -5.68 -2.43 -4.80
CA SER A 96 -6.07 -3.58 -3.96
C SER A 96 -4.88 -4.29 -3.29
N HIS A 97 -3.82 -3.54 -3.05
CA HIS A 97 -2.68 -3.90 -2.19
C HIS A 97 -3.03 -3.59 -0.74
N GLN A 98 -2.20 -4.05 0.17
CA GLN A 98 -2.20 -3.60 1.55
C GLN A 98 -0.91 -2.85 1.86
N MET A 99 -1.05 -1.76 2.61
CA MET A 99 0.05 -1.03 3.22
C MET A 99 -0.25 -0.92 4.71
N THR A 100 0.62 -1.41 5.55
CA THR A 100 0.39 -1.54 6.99
C THR A 100 1.56 -0.95 7.75
N ALA A 101 1.27 -0.16 8.79
CA ALA A 101 2.29 0.37 9.69
C ALA A 101 2.87 -0.77 10.54
N VAL A 102 4.19 -0.85 10.59
CA VAL A 102 4.95 -1.86 11.34
C VAL A 102 6.20 -1.22 11.90
N GLY A 103 6.29 -1.12 13.22
CA GLY A 103 7.41 -0.41 13.86
C GLY A 103 7.51 1.03 13.33
N GLY A 104 8.65 1.51 12.94
CA GLY A 104 8.85 2.82 12.30
C GLY A 104 8.68 2.82 10.78
N SER A 105 8.01 1.83 10.19
CA SER A 105 7.91 1.67 8.73
C SER A 105 6.50 1.30 8.26
N TYR A 106 6.29 1.34 6.94
CA TYR A 106 5.09 0.83 6.29
C TYR A 106 5.44 -0.30 5.34
N VAL A 107 4.87 -1.47 5.56
CA VAL A 107 5.03 -2.63 4.67
C VAL A 107 3.93 -2.61 3.61
N LEU A 108 4.33 -2.51 2.36
CA LEU A 108 3.46 -2.57 1.19
C LEU A 108 3.54 -3.96 0.58
N PHE A 109 2.41 -4.65 0.51
CA PHE A 109 2.34 -6.03 0.05
C PHE A 109 1.27 -6.24 -1.02
N GLY A 110 1.61 -7.04 -2.05
CA GLY A 110 0.69 -7.49 -3.08
C GLY A 110 0.08 -6.39 -3.95
N GLY A 111 -1.14 -6.65 -4.40
CA GLY A 111 -1.90 -5.78 -5.28
C GLY A 111 -1.87 -6.20 -6.75
N TRP A 112 -2.73 -5.57 -7.54
CA TRP A 112 -2.76 -5.69 -8.98
C TRP A 112 -2.22 -4.41 -9.63
N GLY A 113 -1.37 -4.53 -10.65
CA GLY A 113 -0.81 -3.35 -11.31
C GLY A 113 -0.19 -3.62 -12.67
N VAL A 114 0.15 -2.55 -13.38
CA VAL A 114 0.88 -2.61 -14.64
C VAL A 114 2.37 -2.80 -14.32
N GLY A 115 2.98 -3.85 -14.83
CA GLY A 115 4.41 -4.18 -14.61
C GLY A 115 4.67 -5.44 -13.80
N GLY A 116 3.65 -6.05 -13.20
CA GLY A 116 3.75 -7.38 -12.57
C GLY A 116 3.81 -8.56 -13.55
N MET A 117 3.83 -8.27 -14.86
CA MET A 117 3.90 -9.28 -15.90
C MET A 117 5.34 -9.44 -16.39
N GLN A 118 6.26 -9.81 -15.53
CA GLN A 118 7.54 -10.37 -15.95
C GLN A 118 7.51 -11.89 -15.75
N SER A 119 6.86 -12.59 -16.65
CA SER A 119 7.26 -13.95 -16.96
C SER A 119 7.53 -14.05 -18.46
N SER A 120 8.73 -14.50 -18.77
CA SER A 120 9.19 -14.81 -20.13
C SER A 120 8.46 -16.03 -20.75
N ASP A 121 7.52 -16.63 -20.05
CA ASP A 121 6.73 -17.76 -20.52
C ASP A 121 5.30 -17.31 -20.86
N GLU A 122 4.94 -17.38 -22.13
CA GLU A 122 3.64 -17.03 -22.69
C GLU A 122 2.44 -17.79 -22.10
N GLY A 123 2.68 -18.74 -21.19
CA GLY A 123 1.65 -19.60 -20.59
C GLY A 123 1.29 -19.33 -19.14
N ASN A 124 2.05 -18.55 -18.39
CA ASN A 124 1.84 -18.38 -16.94
C ASN A 124 1.86 -16.91 -16.52
N LYS A 125 0.84 -16.17 -16.99
CA LYS A 125 0.62 -14.78 -16.53
C LYS A 125 0.10 -14.82 -15.10
N THR A 126 0.99 -14.73 -14.13
CA THR A 126 0.60 -14.52 -12.74
C THR A 126 0.15 -13.07 -12.55
N PRO A 127 -1.12 -12.82 -12.31
CA PRO A 127 -1.63 -11.48 -12.04
C PRO A 127 -1.22 -11.08 -10.62
N GLY A 128 -0.56 -9.95 -10.50
CA GLY A 128 -0.20 -9.38 -9.22
C GLY A 128 1.23 -8.83 -9.20
N VAL A 129 1.51 -8.00 -8.22
CA VAL A 129 2.83 -7.42 -8.00
C VAL A 129 3.54 -8.19 -6.89
N ALA A 130 4.60 -8.91 -7.24
CA ALA A 130 5.34 -9.80 -6.34
C ALA A 130 6.21 -9.08 -5.29
N SER A 131 6.47 -7.79 -5.47
CA SER A 131 7.40 -7.10 -4.60
C SER A 131 6.74 -6.66 -3.30
N THR A 132 7.28 -7.12 -2.18
CA THR A 132 7.08 -6.48 -0.88
C THR A 132 8.04 -5.30 -0.80
N VAL A 133 7.52 -4.15 -0.46
CA VAL A 133 8.29 -2.90 -0.38
C VAL A 133 8.04 -2.26 0.98
N VAL A 134 9.08 -1.73 1.57
CA VAL A 134 9.01 -1.06 2.87
C VAL A 134 9.30 0.42 2.67
N LEU A 135 8.45 1.27 3.21
CA LEU A 135 8.70 2.71 3.36
C LEU A 135 9.11 2.99 4.79
N ASP A 136 10.32 3.46 4.98
CA ASP A 136 10.77 4.01 6.25
C ASP A 136 10.00 5.31 6.54
N ALA A 137 9.38 5.41 7.71
CA ALA A 137 8.49 6.52 8.04
C ALA A 137 9.24 7.82 8.36
N ASP A 138 10.49 7.73 8.82
CA ASP A 138 11.30 8.90 9.20
C ASP A 138 12.06 9.47 8.01
N THR A 139 12.70 8.61 7.23
CA THR A 139 13.52 9.00 6.09
C THR A 139 12.73 9.13 4.78
N MET A 140 11.53 8.56 4.73
CA MET A 140 10.71 8.43 3.51
C MET A 140 11.47 7.72 2.38
N GLU A 141 12.29 6.73 2.73
CA GLU A 141 13.02 5.89 1.78
C GLU A 141 12.30 4.58 1.53
N TRP A 142 12.13 4.23 0.25
CA TRP A 142 11.58 2.96 -0.19
C TRP A 142 12.67 1.91 -0.36
N LYS A 143 12.49 0.73 0.23
CA LYS A 143 13.38 -0.42 0.12
C LYS A 143 12.58 -1.64 -0.30
N VAL A 144 13.14 -2.48 -1.16
CA VAL A 144 12.55 -3.81 -1.44
C VAL A 144 12.88 -4.72 -0.27
N ALA A 145 11.85 -5.34 0.31
CA ALA A 145 12.05 -6.36 1.32
C ALA A 145 12.30 -7.71 0.65
N GLU A 146 13.37 -8.37 1.01
CA GLU A 146 13.61 -9.77 0.63
C GLU A 146 12.76 -10.67 1.53
N CYS A 147 11.87 -11.42 0.93
CA CYS A 147 11.10 -12.43 1.66
C CYS A 147 11.93 -13.72 1.69
N LEU A 148 12.37 -14.13 2.88
CA LEU A 148 13.21 -15.34 3.06
C LEU A 148 12.48 -16.62 2.66
N ASN A 149 11.15 -16.63 2.70
CA ASN A 149 10.30 -17.75 2.30
C ASN A 149 9.23 -17.26 1.29
N PRO A 150 9.57 -17.14 -0.01
CA PRO A 150 8.60 -16.68 -1.00
C PRO A 150 7.41 -17.64 -1.05
N ASN A 151 6.24 -17.13 -0.69
CA ASN A 151 4.99 -17.87 -0.72
C ASN A 151 4.20 -17.53 -2.00
N PRO A 152 3.47 -18.49 -2.60
CA PRO A 152 2.60 -18.24 -3.76
C PRO A 152 1.58 -17.10 -3.58
N LEU A 153 1.26 -16.73 -2.35
CA LEU A 153 0.39 -15.58 -2.06
C LEU A 153 1.06 -14.21 -2.21
N MET A 154 2.34 -14.13 -2.48
CA MET A 154 3.01 -12.85 -2.80
C MET A 154 2.37 -12.13 -4.00
N TYR A 155 1.55 -12.83 -4.77
CA TYR A 155 0.87 -12.31 -5.96
C TYR A 155 -0.63 -12.06 -5.75
N CYS A 156 -1.10 -11.99 -4.49
CA CYS A 156 -2.51 -11.77 -4.22
C CYS A 156 -2.89 -10.28 -4.24
N TYR A 157 -4.15 -10.02 -4.55
CA TYR A 157 -4.77 -8.72 -4.41
C TYR A 157 -6.15 -8.84 -3.76
N GLY A 158 -6.65 -7.75 -3.17
CA GLY A 158 -7.90 -7.78 -2.42
C GLY A 158 -7.83 -8.60 -1.12
N HIS A 159 -6.62 -8.94 -0.65
CA HIS A 159 -6.37 -9.52 0.67
C HIS A 159 -6.49 -8.45 1.75
N GLN A 160 -6.53 -8.88 3.00
CA GLN A 160 -6.40 -8.01 4.17
C GLN A 160 -5.12 -8.35 4.92
N ALA A 161 -4.51 -7.34 5.51
CA ALA A 161 -3.32 -7.54 6.32
C ALA A 161 -3.31 -6.64 7.54
N VAL A 162 -2.74 -7.14 8.63
CA VAL A 162 -2.61 -6.43 9.90
C VAL A 162 -1.33 -6.86 10.60
N GLU A 163 -0.70 -5.92 11.29
CA GLU A 163 0.41 -6.20 12.20
C GLU A 163 -0.14 -6.43 13.62
N VAL A 164 0.33 -7.48 14.27
CA VAL A 164 0.05 -7.78 15.67
C VAL A 164 1.31 -8.34 16.33
N GLN A 165 1.86 -7.63 17.30
CA GLN A 165 3.01 -8.05 18.10
C GLN A 165 4.24 -8.47 17.26
N GLY A 166 4.59 -7.68 16.26
CA GLY A 166 5.75 -7.93 15.38
C GLY A 166 5.52 -8.96 14.28
N HIS A 167 4.31 -9.52 14.19
CA HIS A 167 3.94 -10.45 13.15
C HIS A 167 2.99 -9.79 12.15
N TYR A 168 3.20 -10.07 10.87
CA TYR A 168 2.35 -9.58 9.78
C TYR A 168 1.41 -10.70 9.33
N PHE A 169 0.13 -10.52 9.62
CA PHE A 169 -0.93 -11.47 9.26
C PHE A 169 -1.56 -11.04 7.93
N VAL A 170 -1.56 -11.94 6.94
CA VAL A 170 -2.18 -11.71 5.63
C VAL A 170 -3.26 -12.77 5.42
N PHE A 171 -4.48 -12.33 5.16
CA PHE A 171 -5.62 -13.22 4.98
C PHE A 171 -6.29 -13.02 3.62
N GLY A 172 -6.54 -14.13 2.94
CA GLY A 172 -7.41 -14.21 1.79
C GLY A 172 -6.83 -13.57 0.52
N GLY A 173 -7.72 -13.03 -0.29
CA GLY A 173 -7.43 -12.39 -1.57
C GLY A 173 -7.62 -13.30 -2.78
N TRP A 174 -7.30 -12.76 -3.95
CA TRP A 174 -7.34 -13.44 -5.23
C TRP A 174 -5.93 -13.65 -5.76
N ASN A 175 -5.57 -14.87 -6.13
CA ASN A 175 -4.23 -15.22 -6.60
C ASN A 175 -4.09 -15.28 -8.13
N GLY A 176 -5.07 -14.74 -8.87
CA GLY A 176 -5.16 -14.79 -10.32
C GLY A 176 -5.91 -16.00 -10.88
N LYS A 177 -6.16 -17.02 -10.06
CA LYS A 177 -6.90 -18.23 -10.44
C LYS A 177 -8.15 -18.42 -9.60
N GLN A 178 -8.05 -18.16 -8.30
CA GLN A 178 -9.15 -18.37 -7.35
C GLN A 178 -9.02 -17.47 -6.14
N ALA A 179 -10.13 -17.25 -5.45
CA ALA A 179 -10.13 -16.68 -4.11
C ALA A 179 -9.54 -17.71 -3.13
N THR A 180 -8.81 -17.22 -2.14
CA THR A 180 -8.23 -18.04 -1.08
C THR A 180 -8.75 -17.60 0.29
N ASN A 181 -8.85 -18.55 1.21
CA ASN A 181 -9.14 -18.31 2.63
C ASN A 181 -7.90 -18.62 3.51
N ALA A 182 -6.73 -18.69 2.91
CA ALA A 182 -5.50 -18.97 3.63
C ALA A 182 -5.10 -17.77 4.50
N LEU A 183 -4.57 -18.07 5.68
CA LEU A 183 -3.94 -17.11 6.58
C LEU A 183 -2.42 -17.36 6.54
N PHE A 184 -1.67 -16.29 6.30
CA PHE A 184 -0.20 -16.31 6.35
C PHE A 184 0.27 -15.43 7.48
N ILE A 185 1.34 -15.87 8.11
CA ILE A 185 2.03 -15.12 9.15
C ILE A 185 3.47 -14.96 8.67
N CYS A 186 3.90 -13.70 8.54
CA CYS A 186 5.27 -13.35 8.23
C CYS A 186 5.89 -12.70 9.46
N GLU A 187 7.05 -13.15 9.88
CA GLU A 187 7.87 -12.41 10.83
C GLU A 187 8.55 -11.26 10.08
N ILE A 188 8.45 -10.07 10.62
CA ILE A 188 9.14 -8.91 10.10
C ILE A 188 10.48 -8.87 10.81
N GLY A 189 11.51 -9.39 10.16
CA GLY A 189 12.88 -9.24 10.64
C GLY A 189 13.22 -7.76 10.72
N GLN A 190 13.80 -7.32 11.83
CA GLN A 190 14.44 -6.02 11.88
C GLN A 190 15.51 -6.01 10.78
N VAL A 191 15.49 -5.01 9.91
CA VAL A 191 16.61 -4.76 9.01
C VAL A 191 17.77 -4.39 9.92
N GLU A 192 18.69 -5.32 10.15
CA GLU A 192 19.93 -5.03 10.87
C GLU A 192 20.63 -3.90 10.11
N GLU A 193 20.82 -2.77 10.76
CA GLU A 193 21.75 -1.75 10.28
C GLU A 193 23.10 -2.44 10.10
N GLY A 194 23.63 -2.39 8.87
CA GLY A 194 24.81 -3.14 8.46
C GLY A 194 25.92 -3.04 9.50
N GLY A 195 26.22 -4.17 10.11
CA GLY A 195 27.34 -4.32 11.03
C GLY A 195 28.61 -3.92 10.31
N GLY A 196 29.30 -2.91 10.86
CA GLY A 196 30.62 -2.52 10.41
C GLY A 196 31.54 -3.74 10.44
N GLU A 197 32.27 -3.93 9.35
CA GLU A 197 33.37 -4.89 9.25
C GLU A 197 34.35 -4.63 10.42
N GLU A 198 34.40 -5.54 11.39
CA GLU A 198 35.54 -5.61 12.30
C GLU A 198 36.75 -6.07 11.49
N GLU A 199 37.68 -5.17 11.24
CA GLU A 199 39.00 -5.53 10.71
C GLU A 199 39.67 -6.52 11.67
N PRO A 200 40.27 -7.60 11.18
CA PRO A 200 41.01 -8.51 12.02
C PRO A 200 42.25 -7.81 12.55
N VAL A 201 42.33 -7.66 13.86
CA VAL A 201 43.55 -7.20 14.54
C VAL A 201 44.61 -8.28 14.37
N ALA A 202 45.76 -7.87 13.80
CA ALA A 202 46.97 -8.66 13.58
C ALA A 202 47.67 -9.04 14.87
#